data_5baaad04cec6b1cffb5a58f342c3a322
#
_entry.id   5baaad04cec6b1cffb5a58f342c3a322
#
_cell.length_a   1.000
_cell.length_b   1.000
_cell.length_c   1.000
_cell.angle_alpha   90.00
_cell.angle_beta   90.00
_cell.angle_gamma   90.00
#
_symmetry.space_group_name_H-M   'P 1'
#
loop_
_entity.id
_entity.type
_entity.pdbx_description
1 polymer ?
#
loop_
_entity_poly.entity_id
_entity_poly.type
_entity_poly.pdbx_seq_one_letter_code
_entity_poly.pdbx_strand_id
1 'polypeptide(L)'
;PLFDPDWADNLIRLATSADLHYAYLEIDVPQIEGQSYRFPEGLDCEFISMEAIEAAFKGATDPYDREHVTPWIARKWQQFQKGSITPSIDYSGMKWSVDTQADLDFVRAVYMELAGIDFRMNNVIDLLTRKPELLEINGQTWRPEWIKAQ
;
A
#
# COMPACT_ATOMS: atom_id res chain seq x y z
N PRO A 1 -0.98 -6.91 8.13
CA PRO A 1 -1.30 -6.82 9.57
C PRO A 1 -1.16 -5.41 10.14
N LEU A 2 -0.27 -4.56 9.59
CA LEU A 2 -0.05 -3.18 10.04
C LEU A 2 -0.85 -2.17 9.19
N PHE A 3 -1.96 -2.60 8.59
CA PHE A 3 -2.79 -1.74 7.74
C PHE A 3 -3.44 -0.62 8.57
N ASP A 4 -3.37 0.59 8.04
CA ASP A 4 -3.98 1.78 8.62
C ASP A 4 -5.33 2.05 7.95
N PRO A 5 -6.47 1.92 8.68
CA PRO A 5 -7.80 2.07 8.10
C PRO A 5 -8.08 3.48 7.58
N ASP A 6 -7.38 4.51 8.06
CA ASP A 6 -7.56 5.88 7.59
C ASP A 6 -7.21 6.02 6.10
N TRP A 7 -6.31 5.16 5.58
CA TRP A 7 -5.99 5.13 4.16
C TRP A 7 -7.12 4.55 3.31
N ALA A 8 -7.86 3.56 3.82
CA ALA A 8 -9.06 3.06 3.14
C ALA A 8 -10.12 4.18 3.04
N ASP A 9 -10.36 4.91 4.13
CA ASP A 9 -11.30 6.03 4.14
C ASP A 9 -10.87 7.16 3.19
N ASN A 10 -9.56 7.46 3.14
CA ASN A 10 -9.02 8.45 2.20
C ASN A 10 -9.23 8.00 0.75
N LEU A 11 -9.01 6.73 0.46
CA LEU A 11 -9.16 6.16 -0.88
C LEU A 11 -10.62 6.19 -1.32
N ILE A 12 -11.56 5.83 -0.44
CA ILE A 12 -12.99 5.91 -0.70
C ILE A 12 -13.41 7.37 -0.97
N ARG A 13 -12.93 8.32 -0.16
CA ARG A 13 -13.21 9.75 -0.39
C ARG A 13 -12.69 10.24 -1.73
N LEU A 14 -11.45 9.90 -2.09
CA LEU A 14 -10.89 10.22 -3.39
C LEU A 14 -11.77 9.64 -4.52
N ALA A 15 -12.04 8.35 -4.45
CA ALA A 15 -12.78 7.65 -5.48
C ALA A 15 -14.19 8.22 -5.68
N THR A 16 -14.91 8.49 -4.58
CA THR A 16 -16.27 9.02 -4.65
C THR A 16 -16.33 10.48 -5.07
N SER A 17 -15.37 11.32 -4.63
CA SER A 17 -15.37 12.75 -5.01
C SER A 17 -14.96 13.01 -6.45
N ALA A 18 -14.16 12.13 -7.04
CA ALA A 18 -13.66 12.25 -8.42
C ALA A 18 -14.35 11.26 -9.39
N ASP A 19 -15.40 10.55 -8.94
CA ASP A 19 -16.15 9.56 -9.72
C ASP A 19 -15.23 8.52 -10.39
N LEU A 20 -14.30 7.96 -9.59
CA LEU A 20 -13.33 7.00 -10.10
C LEU A 20 -13.92 5.58 -10.12
N HIS A 21 -13.51 4.84 -11.14
CA HIS A 21 -13.81 3.42 -11.26
C HIS A 21 -12.77 2.54 -10.54
N TYR A 22 -11.54 3.03 -10.42
CA TYR A 22 -10.43 2.35 -9.77
C TYR A 22 -9.53 3.34 -9.07
N ALA A 23 -9.24 3.11 -7.80
CA ALA A 23 -8.28 3.92 -7.06
C ALA A 23 -7.40 3.01 -6.17
N TYR A 24 -6.16 3.41 -5.92
CA TYR A 24 -5.18 2.59 -5.20
C TYR A 24 -4.16 3.43 -4.43
N LEU A 25 -3.53 2.82 -3.45
CA LEU A 25 -2.32 3.35 -2.81
C LEU A 25 -1.10 2.97 -3.66
N GLU A 26 -0.21 3.93 -3.90
CA GLU A 26 1.01 3.69 -4.69
C GLU A 26 2.01 2.85 -3.91
N ILE A 27 2.18 1.58 -4.27
CA ILE A 27 3.09 0.64 -3.62
C ILE A 27 4.12 0.10 -4.61
N ASP A 28 3.68 -0.45 -5.73
CA ASP A 28 4.54 -1.01 -6.76
C ASP A 28 4.23 -0.40 -8.12
N VAL A 29 4.88 0.73 -8.40
CA VAL A 29 4.76 1.38 -9.71
C VAL A 29 6.09 1.22 -10.43
N PRO A 30 6.12 0.73 -11.70
CA PRO A 30 7.32 0.80 -12.52
C PRO A 30 7.84 2.22 -12.51
N GLN A 31 9.15 2.41 -12.30
CA GLN A 31 9.78 3.72 -12.30
C GLN A 31 9.52 4.41 -13.64
N ILE A 32 8.50 5.26 -13.66
CA ILE A 32 8.37 6.29 -14.68
C ILE A 32 9.30 7.42 -14.23
N GLU A 33 10.09 7.99 -15.14
CA GLU A 33 10.96 9.11 -14.84
C GLU A 33 10.22 10.23 -14.09
N GLY A 34 10.54 10.37 -12.80
CA GLY A 34 9.87 11.24 -11.84
C GLY A 34 9.59 10.45 -10.56
N GLN A 35 10.25 10.78 -9.46
CA GLN A 35 10.17 10.07 -8.19
C GLN A 35 8.70 9.88 -7.75
N SER A 36 8.18 8.68 -7.91
CA SER A 36 6.93 8.26 -7.27
C SER A 36 7.28 7.77 -5.88
N TYR A 37 6.89 8.49 -4.85
CA TYR A 37 6.98 8.03 -3.47
C TYR A 37 5.95 6.91 -3.26
N ARG A 38 6.35 5.88 -2.50
CA ARG A 38 5.55 4.66 -2.30
C ARG A 38 5.26 4.42 -0.84
N PHE A 39 4.09 3.84 -0.60
CA PHE A 39 3.77 3.28 0.71
C PHE A 39 4.60 2.03 1.01
N PRO A 40 4.69 1.61 2.30
CA PRO A 40 5.25 0.31 2.65
C PRO A 40 4.52 -0.84 1.93
N GLU A 41 5.26 -1.83 1.48
CA GLU A 41 4.69 -3.09 1.00
C GLU A 41 3.82 -3.73 2.10
N GLY A 42 2.59 -4.13 1.77
CA GLY A 42 1.61 -4.67 2.71
C GLY A 42 0.60 -3.65 3.23
N LEU A 43 0.66 -2.38 2.76
CA LEU A 43 -0.43 -1.42 2.87
C LEU A 43 -1.33 -1.40 1.63
N ASP A 44 -1.34 -2.50 0.88
CA ASP A 44 -2.13 -2.60 -0.34
C ASP A 44 -3.61 -2.35 -0.05
N CYS A 45 -4.15 -1.37 -0.73
CA CYS A 45 -5.55 -1.03 -0.68
C CYS A 45 -6.00 -0.51 -2.04
N GLU A 46 -7.11 -1.04 -2.51
CA GLU A 46 -7.70 -0.68 -3.79
C GLU A 46 -9.20 -0.44 -3.62
N PHE A 47 -9.69 0.58 -4.27
CA PHE A 47 -11.12 0.82 -4.48
C PHE A 47 -11.48 0.43 -5.91
N ILE A 48 -12.56 -0.31 -6.08
CA ILE A 48 -13.05 -0.72 -7.40
C ILE A 48 -14.56 -0.51 -7.42
N SER A 49 -15.06 0.21 -8.43
CA SER A 49 -16.49 0.35 -8.64
C SER A 49 -17.13 -0.97 -9.07
N MET A 50 -18.40 -1.17 -8.74
CA MET A 50 -19.15 -2.35 -9.19
C MET A 50 -19.20 -2.43 -10.71
N GLU A 51 -19.29 -1.31 -11.41
CA GLU A 51 -19.26 -1.25 -12.87
C GLU A 51 -17.95 -1.83 -13.42
N ALA A 52 -16.79 -1.45 -12.84
CA ALA A 52 -15.50 -1.99 -13.25
C ALA A 52 -15.36 -3.49 -12.95
N ILE A 53 -15.88 -3.96 -11.81
CA ILE A 53 -15.90 -5.39 -11.45
C ILE A 53 -16.77 -6.17 -12.46
N GLU A 54 -17.96 -5.70 -12.77
CA GLU A 54 -18.84 -6.37 -13.74
C GLU A 54 -18.24 -6.40 -15.14
N ALA A 55 -17.58 -5.32 -15.57
CA ALA A 55 -16.91 -5.27 -16.84
C ALA A 55 -15.72 -6.26 -16.89
N ALA A 56 -14.94 -6.33 -15.82
CA ALA A 56 -13.85 -7.30 -15.70
C ALA A 56 -14.37 -8.75 -15.73
N PHE A 57 -15.45 -9.01 -14.99
CA PHE A 57 -16.08 -10.33 -14.97
C PHE A 57 -16.52 -10.80 -16.38
N LYS A 58 -17.08 -9.88 -17.17
CA LYS A 58 -17.54 -10.16 -18.55
C LYS A 58 -16.39 -10.23 -19.57
N GLY A 59 -15.34 -9.42 -19.35
CA GLY A 59 -14.28 -9.19 -20.35
C GLY A 59 -12.97 -9.95 -20.11
N ALA A 60 -12.68 -10.34 -18.87
CA ALA A 60 -11.44 -11.04 -18.53
C ALA A 60 -11.56 -12.54 -18.89
N THR A 61 -10.71 -12.96 -19.82
CA THR A 61 -10.63 -14.37 -20.28
C THR A 61 -9.30 -15.04 -19.89
N ASP A 62 -8.27 -14.25 -19.62
CA ASP A 62 -6.97 -14.75 -19.18
C ASP A 62 -7.05 -15.28 -17.74
N PRO A 63 -6.48 -16.48 -17.44
CA PRO A 63 -6.47 -17.03 -16.08
C PRO A 63 -5.86 -16.09 -15.04
N TYR A 64 -4.79 -15.37 -15.37
CA TYR A 64 -4.15 -14.41 -14.49
C TYR A 64 -5.10 -13.27 -14.10
N ASP A 65 -5.84 -12.73 -15.07
CA ASP A 65 -6.83 -11.67 -14.82
C ASP A 65 -8.01 -12.17 -13.98
N ARG A 66 -8.36 -13.44 -14.15
CA ARG A 66 -9.45 -14.07 -13.39
C ARG A 66 -9.06 -14.34 -11.93
N GLU A 67 -7.78 -14.59 -11.68
CA GLU A 67 -7.23 -14.83 -10.35
C GLU A 67 -7.03 -13.51 -9.58
N HIS A 68 -6.41 -12.51 -10.23
CA HIS A 68 -5.95 -11.29 -9.56
C HIS A 68 -6.91 -10.10 -9.63
N VAL A 69 -8.03 -10.22 -10.33
CA VAL A 69 -9.15 -9.24 -10.43
C VAL A 69 -8.74 -7.88 -11.04
N THR A 70 -7.77 -7.18 -10.45
CA THR A 70 -7.42 -5.79 -10.77
C THR A 70 -6.55 -5.60 -12.03
N PRO A 71 -5.65 -6.54 -12.45
CA PRO A 71 -4.78 -6.33 -13.62
C PRO A 71 -5.55 -6.04 -14.90
N TRP A 72 -6.71 -6.66 -15.10
CA TRP A 72 -7.55 -6.40 -16.28
C TRP A 72 -8.04 -4.95 -16.29
N ILE A 73 -8.55 -4.46 -15.16
CA ILE A 73 -9.04 -3.09 -14.98
C ILE A 73 -7.87 -2.10 -15.14
N ALA A 74 -6.74 -2.42 -14.51
CA ALA A 74 -5.54 -1.59 -14.57
C ALA A 74 -5.04 -1.38 -16.02
N ARG A 75 -5.07 -2.37 -16.88
CA ARG A 75 -4.69 -2.25 -18.29
C ARG A 75 -5.72 -1.51 -19.17
N LYS A 76 -6.97 -1.40 -18.73
CA LYS A 76 -8.06 -0.71 -19.46
C LYS A 76 -8.21 0.75 -19.05
N TRP A 77 -7.10 1.44 -18.85
CA TRP A 77 -7.09 2.81 -18.31
C TRP A 77 -7.82 3.84 -19.19
N GLN A 78 -8.03 3.58 -20.48
CA GLN A 78 -8.85 4.44 -21.35
C GLN A 78 -10.36 4.28 -21.11
N GLN A 79 -10.77 3.14 -20.57
CA GLN A 79 -12.17 2.81 -20.31
C GLN A 79 -12.63 3.24 -18.92
N PHE A 80 -11.70 3.27 -17.94
CA PHE A 80 -12.02 3.54 -16.53
C PHE A 80 -11.27 4.77 -16.03
N GLN A 81 -11.98 5.63 -15.32
CA GLN A 81 -11.35 6.72 -14.58
C GLN A 81 -10.61 6.15 -13.36
N LYS A 82 -9.36 6.59 -13.19
CA LYS A 82 -8.46 6.06 -12.16
C LYS A 82 -7.78 7.17 -11.40
N GLY A 83 -7.38 6.86 -10.17
CA GLY A 83 -6.60 7.73 -9.33
C GLY A 83 -5.77 6.95 -8.34
N SER A 84 -4.79 7.60 -7.74
CA SER A 84 -3.95 7.02 -6.70
C SER A 84 -3.69 8.01 -5.58
N ILE A 85 -3.31 7.48 -4.43
CA ILE A 85 -2.75 8.26 -3.34
C ILE A 85 -1.27 7.92 -3.23
N THR A 86 -0.43 8.96 -3.24
CA THR A 86 1.01 8.86 -3.07
C THR A 86 1.38 9.45 -1.70
N PRO A 87 2.24 8.82 -0.91
CA PRO A 87 2.69 9.41 0.34
C PRO A 87 3.65 10.58 0.08
N SER A 88 3.82 11.45 1.09
CA SER A 88 4.77 12.58 1.00
C SER A 88 6.23 12.18 1.17
N ILE A 89 6.49 10.96 1.62
CA ILE A 89 7.83 10.39 1.85
C ILE A 89 7.86 9.00 1.21
N ASP A 90 9.01 8.61 0.64
CA ASP A 90 9.19 7.28 0.09
C ASP A 90 9.43 6.23 1.19
N TYR A 91 8.49 5.29 1.31
CA TYR A 91 8.57 4.17 2.23
C TYR A 91 8.79 2.82 1.50
N SER A 92 9.17 2.83 0.23
CA SER A 92 9.34 1.61 -0.59
C SER A 92 10.35 0.60 -0.04
N GLY A 93 11.25 1.05 0.85
CA GLY A 93 12.18 0.16 1.55
C GLY A 93 11.59 -0.58 2.76
N MET A 94 10.32 -0.34 3.11
CA MET A 94 9.61 -1.02 4.21
C MET A 94 8.78 -2.18 3.68
N LYS A 95 8.85 -3.31 4.39
CA LYS A 95 8.04 -4.50 4.13
C LYS A 95 7.22 -4.85 5.36
N TRP A 96 5.89 -4.67 5.26
CA TRP A 96 4.91 -4.93 6.32
C TRP A 96 3.95 -6.08 5.97
N SER A 97 4.10 -6.69 4.78
CA SER A 97 3.46 -7.96 4.43
C SER A 97 4.09 -9.11 5.24
N VAL A 98 3.36 -10.22 5.38
CA VAL A 98 3.84 -11.41 6.10
C VAL A 98 3.89 -12.59 5.16
N ASP A 99 5.09 -12.87 4.64
CA ASP A 99 5.36 -13.97 3.71
C ASP A 99 6.32 -15.00 4.33
N THR A 100 7.13 -14.57 5.30
CA THR A 100 8.14 -15.38 5.96
C THR A 100 8.00 -15.35 7.48
N GLN A 101 8.70 -16.24 8.19
CA GLN A 101 8.77 -16.21 9.65
C GLN A 101 9.36 -14.90 10.16
N ALA A 102 10.38 -14.35 9.48
CA ALA A 102 11.00 -13.09 9.86
C ALA A 102 10.01 -11.92 9.76
N ASP A 103 9.15 -11.89 8.73
CA ASP A 103 8.10 -10.86 8.60
C ASP A 103 7.09 -10.96 9.76
N LEU A 104 6.71 -12.19 10.14
CA LEU A 104 5.82 -12.40 11.28
C LEU A 104 6.46 -11.95 12.60
N ASP A 105 7.74 -12.22 12.79
CA ASP A 105 8.47 -11.82 13.99
C ASP A 105 8.63 -10.30 14.06
N PHE A 106 8.88 -9.63 12.93
CA PHE A 106 8.86 -8.17 12.83
C PHE A 106 7.48 -7.61 13.24
N VAL A 107 6.40 -8.11 12.65
CA VAL A 107 5.04 -7.63 12.98
C VAL A 107 4.74 -7.83 14.47
N ARG A 108 5.10 -8.98 15.04
CA ARG A 108 4.94 -9.23 16.47
C ARG A 108 5.71 -8.25 17.35
N ALA A 109 6.95 -7.94 16.98
CA ALA A 109 7.77 -6.95 17.67
C ALA A 109 7.12 -5.56 17.65
N VAL A 110 6.59 -5.12 16.50
CA VAL A 110 5.85 -3.85 16.39
C VAL A 110 4.62 -3.85 17.30
N TYR A 111 3.82 -4.92 17.28
CA TYR A 111 2.63 -5.02 18.14
C TYR A 111 2.98 -5.02 19.63
N MET A 112 4.09 -5.64 20.03
CA MET A 112 4.56 -5.62 21.42
C MET A 112 4.96 -4.20 21.86
N GLU A 113 5.65 -3.46 21.01
CA GLU A 113 6.09 -2.10 21.31
C GLU A 113 4.94 -1.07 21.33
N LEU A 114 3.90 -1.31 20.54
CA LEU A 114 2.71 -0.45 20.44
C LEU A 114 1.53 -1.01 21.24
N ALA A 115 1.77 -1.97 22.15
CA ALA A 115 0.72 -2.60 22.93
C ALA A 115 -0.12 -1.57 23.71
N GLY A 116 -1.45 -1.68 23.61
CA GLY A 116 -2.41 -0.77 24.28
C GLY A 116 -2.66 0.54 23.53
N ILE A 117 -2.09 0.72 22.33
CA ILE A 117 -2.33 1.89 21.47
C ILE A 117 -3.18 1.45 20.28
N ASP A 118 -4.23 2.19 19.94
CA ASP A 118 -4.89 2.12 18.64
C ASP A 118 -4.02 2.87 17.62
N PHE A 119 -3.01 2.18 17.09
CA PHE A 119 -1.96 2.80 16.29
C PHE A 119 -2.37 2.94 14.81
N ARG A 120 -1.75 3.91 14.17
CA ARG A 120 -1.82 4.22 12.74
C ARG A 120 -0.43 4.10 12.12
N MET A 121 -0.35 4.23 10.80
CA MET A 121 0.91 4.19 10.06
C MET A 121 1.99 5.09 10.71
N ASN A 122 1.64 6.32 11.06
CA ASN A 122 2.59 7.26 11.67
C ASN A 122 3.18 6.75 13.00
N ASN A 123 2.40 6.04 13.82
CA ASN A 123 2.92 5.46 15.06
C ASN A 123 3.97 4.37 14.78
N VAL A 124 3.76 3.57 13.72
CA VAL A 124 4.74 2.56 13.29
C VAL A 124 6.00 3.25 12.76
N ILE A 125 5.87 4.28 11.92
CA ILE A 125 7.00 5.06 11.41
C ILE A 125 7.81 5.68 12.55
N ASP A 126 7.14 6.30 13.52
CA ASP A 126 7.78 6.90 14.70
C ASP A 126 8.51 5.84 15.54
N LEU A 127 7.91 4.67 15.71
CA LEU A 127 8.56 3.54 16.38
C LEU A 127 9.83 3.12 15.66
N LEU A 128 9.76 2.87 14.35
CA LEU A 128 10.90 2.44 13.54
C LEU A 128 12.00 3.51 13.42
N THR A 129 11.63 4.78 13.53
CA THR A 129 12.58 5.90 13.61
C THR A 129 13.36 5.89 14.93
N ARG A 130 12.71 5.56 16.04
CA ARG A 130 13.31 5.48 17.37
C ARG A 130 14.05 4.17 17.64
N LYS A 131 13.61 3.08 17.00
CA LYS A 131 14.13 1.71 17.14
C LYS A 131 14.44 1.10 15.78
N PRO A 132 15.43 1.63 15.04
CA PRO A 132 15.75 1.17 13.69
C PRO A 132 16.23 -0.29 13.64
N GLU A 133 16.70 -0.85 14.76
CA GLU A 133 17.04 -2.26 14.89
C GLU A 133 15.89 -3.22 14.57
N LEU A 134 14.64 -2.76 14.70
CA LEU A 134 13.46 -3.55 14.32
C LEU A 134 13.40 -3.84 12.82
N LEU A 135 13.93 -2.93 11.99
CA LEU A 135 13.99 -3.09 10.53
C LEU A 135 14.91 -4.27 10.11
N GLU A 136 15.87 -4.63 10.98
CA GLU A 136 16.81 -5.71 10.69
C GLU A 136 16.16 -7.10 10.82
N ILE A 137 15.05 -7.22 11.56
CA ILE A 137 14.37 -8.51 11.84
C ILE A 137 13.98 -9.20 10.53
N ASN A 138 13.46 -8.44 9.55
CA ASN A 138 13.08 -8.97 8.24
C ASN A 138 13.85 -8.31 7.07
N GLY A 139 14.98 -7.69 7.36
CA GLY A 139 15.91 -7.17 6.35
C GLY A 139 15.40 -5.98 5.54
N GLN A 140 14.56 -5.13 6.13
CA GLN A 140 14.06 -3.93 5.47
C GLN A 140 15.20 -2.95 5.15
N THR A 141 15.09 -2.28 4.00
CA THR A 141 16.13 -1.38 3.50
C THR A 141 15.89 0.09 3.82
N TRP A 142 14.68 0.44 4.25
CA TRP A 142 14.33 1.81 4.64
C TRP A 142 15.23 2.31 5.79
N ARG A 143 15.52 3.64 5.80
CA ARG A 143 16.37 4.27 6.82
C ARG A 143 15.72 5.55 7.33
N PRO A 144 15.68 5.78 8.66
CA PRO A 144 15.06 6.96 9.28
C PRO A 144 15.62 8.29 8.81
N GLU A 145 16.89 8.35 8.44
CA GLU A 145 17.55 9.56 7.92
C GLU A 145 16.95 10.05 6.59
N TRP A 146 16.25 9.21 5.86
CA TRP A 146 15.57 9.61 4.62
C TRP A 146 14.43 10.58 4.87
N ILE A 147 13.84 10.61 6.08
CA ILE A 147 12.87 11.62 6.48
C ILE A 147 13.51 13.02 6.53
N LYS A 148 14.79 13.11 6.89
CA LYS A 148 15.51 14.37 7.08
C LYS A 148 16.11 14.92 5.78
N ALA A 149 16.17 14.11 4.74
CA ALA A 149 16.79 14.46 3.45
C ALA A 149 15.82 15.12 2.46
N GLN A 150 14.56 15.27 2.85
CA GLN A 150 13.47 15.89 2.09
C GLN A 150 13.04 17.20 2.74
#